data_d94a002a8dba8d6ad90d9cc6f0b1f68d
#
_entry.id   d94a002a8dba8d6ad90d9cc6f0b1f68d
#
_cell.length_a   1.000
_cell.length_b   1.000
_cell.length_c   1.000
_cell.angle_alpha   90.00
_cell.angle_beta   90.00
_cell.angle_gamma   90.00
#
_symmetry.space_group_name_H-M   'P 1'
#
loop_
_entity.id
_entity.type
_entity.pdbx_description
1 polymer ?
#
loop_
_entity_poly.entity_id
_entity_poly.type
_entity_poly.pdbx_seq_one_letter_code
_entity_poly.pdbx_strand_id
1 'polypeptide(L)'
;MSQKYIEELSGGDCFLIKDDYFVVTSDFRTNKKLCINLKNGNIRWLKFDTAVETISIYTIDDSSNFMPIKQEPINDAIKNQNIS
;
A
#
# COMPACT_ATOMS: atom_id res chain seq x y z
N MET A 1 12.10 -8.17 0.55
CA MET A 1 11.24 -7.55 -0.45
C MET A 1 10.71 -8.60 -1.37
N SER A 2 9.54 -8.40 -1.89
CA SER A 2 8.95 -9.40 -2.74
C SER A 2 8.27 -8.73 -3.91
N GLN A 3 8.16 -9.48 -5.00
CA GLN A 3 7.46 -9.00 -6.18
C GLN A 3 6.07 -9.55 -6.21
N LYS A 4 5.13 -8.72 -6.60
CA LYS A 4 3.76 -9.11 -6.78
C LYS A 4 3.19 -8.36 -7.98
N TYR A 5 2.05 -8.84 -8.45
CA TYR A 5 1.35 -8.12 -9.49
C TYR A 5 0.37 -7.15 -8.85
N ILE A 6 0.10 -6.07 -9.54
CA ILE A 6 -0.85 -5.06 -9.04
C ILE A 6 -2.17 -5.72 -8.64
N GLU A 7 -2.59 -6.73 -9.37
CA GLU A 7 -3.83 -7.43 -9.07
C GLU A 7 -3.85 -7.98 -7.65
N GLU A 8 -2.69 -8.34 -7.12
CA GLU A 8 -2.62 -8.95 -5.79
C GLU A 8 -2.59 -7.95 -4.65
N LEU A 9 -2.50 -6.67 -4.94
CA LEU A 9 -2.35 -5.65 -3.91
C LEU A 9 -3.70 -5.09 -3.48
N SER A 10 -3.77 -4.69 -2.23
CA SER A 10 -4.97 -4.09 -1.67
C SER A 10 -4.77 -2.61 -1.46
N GLY A 11 -5.86 -1.87 -1.29
CA GLY A 11 -5.75 -0.45 -1.01
C GLY A 11 -4.86 -0.21 0.20
N GLY A 12 -3.96 0.73 0.09
CA GLY A 12 -3.00 1.03 1.14
C GLY A 12 -1.67 0.31 1.01
N ASP A 13 -1.59 -0.72 0.17
CA ASP A 13 -0.31 -1.38 -0.06
C ASP A 13 0.60 -0.45 -0.83
N CYS A 14 1.87 -0.45 -0.47
CA CYS A 14 2.86 0.39 -1.11
C CYS A 14 3.82 -0.45 -1.91
N PHE A 15 4.34 0.15 -2.97
CA PHE A 15 5.25 -0.57 -3.83
C PHE A 15 6.20 0.40 -4.52
N LEU A 16 7.22 -0.17 -5.14
CA LEU A 16 8.28 0.59 -5.78
C LEU A 16 8.34 0.21 -7.25
N ILE A 17 8.42 1.21 -8.10
CA ILE A 17 8.75 1.01 -9.50
C ILE A 17 9.92 1.92 -9.78
N LYS A 18 11.06 1.33 -10.10
CA LYS A 18 12.29 2.08 -10.28
C LYS A 18 12.56 2.88 -9.01
N ASP A 19 12.59 4.19 -9.10
CA ASP A 19 12.88 5.02 -7.95
C ASP A 19 11.65 5.69 -7.36
N ASP A 20 10.47 5.32 -7.84
CA ASP A 20 9.25 5.95 -7.39
C ASP A 20 8.48 5.07 -6.44
N TYR A 21 7.94 5.69 -5.40
CA TYR A 21 7.11 5.01 -4.41
C TYR A 21 5.65 5.30 -4.69
N PHE A 22 4.84 4.26 -4.64
CA PHE A 22 3.40 4.38 -4.91
C PHE A 22 2.60 3.74 -3.81
N VAL A 23 1.36 4.19 -3.69
CA VAL A 23 0.38 3.52 -2.83
C VAL A 23 -0.83 3.17 -3.69
N VAL A 24 -1.37 1.98 -3.47
CA VAL A 24 -2.58 1.54 -4.18
C VAL A 24 -3.79 2.16 -3.48
N THR A 25 -4.69 2.74 -4.26
CA THR A 25 -5.94 3.27 -3.70
C THR A 25 -7.03 2.21 -3.79
N SER A 26 -8.20 2.54 -3.30
CA SER A 26 -9.34 1.61 -3.39
C SER A 26 -10.08 1.72 -4.72
N ASP A 27 -9.66 2.61 -5.61
CA ASP A 27 -10.31 2.76 -6.91
C ASP A 27 -9.73 1.80 -7.92
N PHE A 28 -10.59 1.25 -8.76
CA PHE A 28 -10.11 0.33 -9.79
C PHE A 28 -11.03 0.40 -10.99
N ARG A 29 -10.51 -0.08 -12.10
CA ARG A 29 -11.27 -0.28 -13.33
C ARG A 29 -11.14 -1.74 -13.72
N THR A 30 -11.67 -2.09 -14.88
CA THR A 30 -11.75 -3.49 -15.29
C THR A 30 -10.44 -4.26 -15.11
N ASN A 31 -9.33 -3.69 -15.47
CA ASN A 31 -8.06 -4.40 -15.33
C ASN A 31 -6.94 -3.49 -14.84
N LYS A 32 -7.30 -2.43 -14.09
CA LYS A 32 -6.33 -1.47 -13.60
C LYS A 32 -6.70 -1.02 -12.21
N LYS A 33 -5.71 -0.59 -11.45
CA LYS A 33 -5.94 0.03 -10.16
C LYS A 33 -5.32 1.42 -10.17
N LEU A 34 -5.96 2.33 -9.47
CA LEU A 34 -5.46 3.69 -9.35
C LEU A 34 -4.40 3.73 -8.26
N CYS A 35 -3.25 4.26 -8.60
CA CYS A 35 -2.13 4.36 -7.67
C CYS A 35 -1.65 5.79 -7.62
N ILE A 36 -1.09 6.18 -6.48
CA ILE A 36 -0.61 7.53 -6.27
C ILE A 36 0.88 7.50 -6.05
N ASN A 37 1.61 8.33 -6.79
CA ASN A 37 3.04 8.50 -6.61
C ASN A 37 3.26 9.32 -5.35
N LEU A 38 3.97 8.76 -4.37
CA LEU A 38 4.12 9.40 -3.08
C LEU A 38 5.09 10.57 -3.10
N LYS A 39 5.89 10.72 -4.13
CA LYS A 39 6.80 11.83 -4.21
C LYS A 39 6.13 13.11 -4.70
N ASN A 40 5.13 12.97 -5.55
CA ASN A 40 4.56 14.16 -6.19
C ASN A 40 3.04 14.16 -6.24
N GLY A 41 2.39 13.13 -5.74
CA GLY A 41 0.93 13.08 -5.74
C GLY A 41 0.29 12.75 -7.07
N ASN A 42 1.07 12.51 -8.10
CA ASN A 42 0.50 12.17 -9.40
C ASN A 42 -0.17 10.81 -9.36
N ILE A 43 -1.27 10.69 -10.08
CA ILE A 43 -2.01 9.43 -10.11
C ILE A 43 -1.67 8.68 -11.38
N ARG A 44 -1.73 7.36 -11.30
CA ARG A 44 -1.50 6.50 -12.46
C ARG A 44 -2.42 5.29 -12.36
N TRP A 45 -2.93 4.89 -13.51
CA TRP A 45 -3.67 3.66 -13.62
C TRP A 45 -2.70 2.58 -14.06
N LEU A 46 -2.51 1.58 -13.21
CA LEU A 46 -1.58 0.50 -13.50
C LEU A 46 -2.35 -0.78 -13.76
N LYS A 47 -1.94 -1.51 -14.78
CA LYS A 47 -2.62 -2.73 -15.15
C LYS A 47 -2.40 -3.81 -14.11
N PHE A 48 -3.38 -4.70 -14.00
CA PHE A 48 -3.34 -5.80 -13.05
C PHE A 48 -2.08 -6.66 -13.20
N ASP A 49 -1.57 -6.81 -14.42
CA ASP A 49 -0.42 -7.68 -14.66
C ASP A 49 0.91 -6.93 -14.57
N THR A 50 0.93 -5.75 -14.01
CA THR A 50 2.18 -5.04 -13.79
C THR A 50 2.87 -5.63 -12.57
N ALA A 51 4.12 -6.04 -12.73
CA ALA A 51 4.90 -6.58 -11.63
C ALA A 51 5.58 -5.43 -10.89
N VAL A 52 5.48 -5.43 -9.58
CA VAL A 52 6.05 -4.36 -8.76
C VAL A 52 6.73 -4.98 -7.55
N GLU A 53 7.55 -4.20 -6.90
CA GLU A 53 8.24 -4.63 -5.70
C GLU A 53 7.52 -4.05 -4.50
N THR A 54 7.00 -4.91 -3.62
CA THR A 54 6.26 -4.43 -2.46
C THR A 54 7.22 -3.91 -1.41
N ILE A 55 6.81 -2.86 -0.73
CA ILE A 55 7.61 -2.23 0.32
C ILE A 55 6.70 -1.86 1.47
N SER A 56 7.33 -1.60 2.61
CA SER A 56 6.63 -1.06 3.77
C SER A 56 7.10 0.36 3.98
N ILE A 57 6.16 1.23 4.30
CA ILE A 57 6.45 2.64 4.53
C ILE A 57 6.08 2.99 5.95
N TYR A 58 6.95 3.71 6.61
CA TYR A 58 6.80 4.05 8.02
C TYR A 58 6.83 5.55 8.20
N THR A 59 6.19 6.02 9.27
CA THR A 59 6.34 7.39 9.70
C THR A 59 7.20 7.41 10.95
N ILE A 60 7.73 8.59 11.26
CA ILE A 60 8.49 8.81 12.48
C ILE A 60 7.77 9.90 13.25
N ASP A 61 7.40 9.61 14.50
CA ASP A 61 6.72 10.61 15.31
C ASP A 61 7.74 11.47 16.05
N ASP A 62 7.25 12.39 16.88
CA ASP A 62 8.11 13.33 17.59
C ASP A 62 9.06 12.64 18.56
N SER A 63 8.77 11.43 18.96
CA SER A 63 9.62 10.68 19.86
C SER A 63 10.54 9.74 19.12
N SER A 64 10.64 9.89 17.81
CA SER A 64 11.48 9.06 16.95
C SER A 64 11.03 7.60 16.89
N ASN A 65 9.77 7.35 17.14
CA ASN A 65 9.21 6.01 16.98
C ASN A 65 8.80 5.79 15.54
N PHE A 66 9.09 4.63 15.00
CA PHE A 66 8.70 4.26 13.65
C PHE A 66 7.36 3.56 13.72
N MET A 67 6.43 3.97 12.86
CA MET A 67 5.12 3.35 12.80
C MET A 67 4.79 3.04 11.35
N PRO A 68 4.30 1.82 11.07
CA PRO A 68 3.93 1.49 9.70
C PRO A 68 2.71 2.32 9.30
N ILE A 69 2.72 2.78 8.07
CA ILE A 69 1.61 3.58 7.57
C ILE A 69 0.39 2.72 7.37
N LYS A 70 0.54 1.55 6.76
CA LYS A 70 -0.58 0.66 6.60
C LYS A 70 -0.58 -0.36 7.71
N GLN A 71 -1.70 -0.47 8.39
CA GLN A 71 -1.86 -1.46 9.45
C GLN A 71 -2.62 -2.65 8.91
N GLU A 72 -2.21 -3.83 9.37
CA GLU A 72 -2.91 -5.03 9.01
C GLU A 72 -4.31 -4.98 9.57
N PRO A 73 -5.21 -5.44 8.83
CA PRO A 73 -6.56 -5.49 9.34
C PRO A 73 -6.53 -6.58 10.30
N ILE A 74 -6.60 -6.71 11.23
CA ILE A 74 -6.57 -7.66 12.04
C ILE A 74 -7.44 -8.25 12.42
N ASN A 75 -7.40 -8.66 12.49
CA ASN A 75 -7.90 -9.38 13.00
C ASN A 75 -8.05 -9.13 14.19
N ASP A 76 -7.60 -8.41 14.45
CA ASP A 76 -7.73 -7.99 15.51
C ASP A 76 -8.88 -7.84 15.83
N ALA A 77 -9.32 -7.79 15.07
CA ALA A 77 -10.54 -7.69 15.25
C ALA A 77 -10.92 -8.66 16.07
N ILE A 78 -10.34 -9.38 16.08
CA ILE A 78 -10.72 -10.31 16.70
C ILE A 78 -10.45 -10.06 17.92
N LYS A 79 -9.74 -9.32 18.11
CA LYS A 79 -9.52 -8.99 19.21
C LYS A 79 -10.18 -8.03 19.66
N ASN A 80 -10.51 -7.51 19.25
CA ASN A 80 -11.13 -6.80 19.72
C ASN A 80 -12.12 -6.89 20.00
N GLN A 81 -12.29 -7.51 19.65
CA GLN A 81 -13.17 -7.72 19.84
C GLN A 81 -13.38 -7.87 20.87
N ASN A 82 -12.78 -7.96 21.12
CA ASN A 82 -12.96 -7.99 21.98
C ASN A 82 -12.98 -7.32 22.62
N ILE A 83 -12.67 -6.90 22.21
CA ILE A 83 -12.77 -6.24 22.57
C ILE A 83 -13.34 -5.77 22.80
N SER A 84 -13.43 -5.91 22.57
CA SER A 84 -14.03 -5.56 22.66
C SER A 84 -14.41 -5.19 22.91
#